data_048dbc8631020b0571ba01b80aeb4a80
#
_entry.id   048dbc8631020b0571ba01b80aeb4a80
#
_cell.length_a   1.000
_cell.length_b   1.000
_cell.length_c   1.000
_cell.angle_alpha   90.00
_cell.angle_beta   90.00
_cell.angle_gamma   90.00
#
_symmetry.space_group_name_H-M   'P 1'
#
loop_
_entity.id
_entity.type
_entity.pdbx_description
1 polymer ?
#
loop_
_entity_poly.entity_id
_entity_poly.type
_entity_poly.pdbx_seq_one_letter_code
_entity_poly.pdbx_strand_id
1 'polypeptide(L)'
;MIAAVDVRKTFGDVTALDGVSVAVPAGTVHGLLGHNGAGKTTLVNVLTTLFVPTAGSATVAGLDVVRDAAQVRRRIGVTGQFASVDEDLTGTQNLVLLGRLLGASRREASQRAAELLELFGLAEAADRPAQGYSGGMRRRLDLASGLVGRPDVVFLDEPTTGLDPESRLGMWDVVRTLVAGGTTVLLTTQYLDEADRLADTITVLSQGQVVAAGTAAELKSRVGRRTVSATLAAVNIGPALDTLRRAGLDPLQSGRTLTAPVESSRALAVVVRALDDAGIEADELGLHEPTLDDVYLTLTGARP
;
A
#
# COMPACT_ATOMS: atom_id res chain seq x y z
N MET A 1 -2.70 -1.78 17.69
CA MET A 1 -4.02 -2.31 17.29
C MET A 1 -3.90 -3.72 16.69
N ILE A 2 -2.91 -3.96 15.85
CA ILE A 2 -2.55 -5.30 15.36
C ILE A 2 -1.14 -5.62 15.86
N ALA A 3 -0.91 -6.85 16.34
CA ALA A 3 0.42 -7.35 16.64
C ALA A 3 0.55 -8.81 16.19
N ALA A 4 1.60 -9.10 15.47
CA ALA A 4 2.07 -10.45 15.13
C ALA A 4 3.47 -10.61 15.70
N VAL A 5 3.75 -11.71 16.38
CA VAL A 5 5.03 -11.98 17.02
C VAL A 5 5.49 -13.37 16.61
N ASP A 6 6.59 -13.41 15.86
CA ASP A 6 7.25 -14.63 15.36
C ASP A 6 6.27 -15.61 14.68
N VAL A 7 5.33 -15.08 13.89
CA VAL A 7 4.28 -15.86 13.26
C VAL A 7 4.88 -16.74 12.17
N ARG A 8 4.62 -18.05 12.28
CA ARG A 8 4.98 -19.07 11.29
C ARG A 8 3.72 -19.73 10.73
N LYS A 9 3.72 -20.02 9.45
CA LYS A 9 2.67 -20.78 8.79
C LYS A 9 3.24 -21.70 7.74
N THR A 10 2.99 -23.01 7.91
CA THR A 10 3.37 -24.04 6.94
C THR A 10 2.12 -24.70 6.37
N PHE A 11 2.19 -25.10 5.12
CA PHE A 11 1.18 -25.90 4.40
C PHE A 11 1.90 -27.10 3.78
N GLY A 12 1.79 -28.26 4.41
CA GLY A 12 2.63 -29.42 4.04
C GLY A 12 4.10 -29.05 4.15
N ASP A 13 4.85 -29.17 3.07
CA ASP A 13 6.29 -28.87 3.01
C ASP A 13 6.60 -27.41 2.69
N VAL A 14 5.58 -26.57 2.43
CA VAL A 14 5.76 -25.17 2.06
C VAL A 14 5.63 -24.28 3.28
N THR A 15 6.69 -23.54 3.61
CA THR A 15 6.67 -22.50 4.63
C THR A 15 6.26 -21.16 3.99
N ALA A 16 5.03 -20.74 4.25
CA ALA A 16 4.48 -19.49 3.71
C ALA A 16 4.81 -18.26 4.57
N LEU A 17 4.99 -18.44 5.89
CA LEU A 17 5.47 -17.42 6.83
C LEU A 17 6.53 -18.07 7.73
N ASP A 18 7.65 -17.36 7.90
CA ASP A 18 8.80 -17.83 8.69
C ASP A 18 9.25 -16.75 9.67
N GLY A 19 8.60 -16.69 10.83
CA GLY A 19 8.97 -15.78 11.90
C GLY A 19 8.60 -14.32 11.67
N VAL A 20 7.43 -14.08 11.08
CA VAL A 20 6.95 -12.72 10.76
C VAL A 20 6.50 -12.00 12.02
N SER A 21 7.10 -10.81 12.27
CA SER A 21 6.69 -9.91 13.34
C SER A 21 6.30 -8.55 12.77
N VAL A 22 5.07 -8.11 13.08
CA VAL A 22 4.49 -6.83 12.62
C VAL A 22 3.71 -6.19 13.75
N ALA A 23 3.85 -4.87 13.91
CA ALA A 23 3.08 -4.08 14.86
C ALA A 23 2.42 -2.89 14.15
N VAL A 24 1.10 -2.75 14.31
CA VAL A 24 0.31 -1.66 13.71
C VAL A 24 -0.35 -0.85 14.83
N PRO A 25 -0.03 0.44 14.96
CA PRO A 25 -0.70 1.33 15.90
C PRO A 25 -2.20 1.51 15.58
N ALA A 26 -2.98 1.93 16.57
CA ALA A 26 -4.39 2.26 16.35
C ALA A 26 -4.53 3.55 15.52
N GLY A 27 -5.52 3.58 14.62
CA GLY A 27 -5.83 4.76 13.80
C GLY A 27 -4.73 5.12 12.79
N THR A 28 -4.02 4.12 12.27
CA THR A 28 -2.99 4.30 11.24
C THR A 28 -3.23 3.41 10.03
N VAL A 29 -2.59 3.75 8.91
CA VAL A 29 -2.47 2.89 7.74
C VAL A 29 -1.13 2.16 7.78
N HIS A 30 -1.17 0.84 7.75
CA HIS A 30 0.01 0.00 7.62
C HIS A 30 0.06 -0.67 6.26
N GLY A 31 1.11 -0.41 5.49
CA GLY A 31 1.37 -1.03 4.20
C GLY A 31 2.14 -2.35 4.36
N LEU A 32 1.61 -3.43 3.83
CA LEU A 32 2.28 -4.72 3.74
C LEU A 32 2.69 -4.97 2.28
N LEU A 33 3.95 -4.72 1.97
CA LEU A 33 4.52 -4.82 0.62
C LEU A 33 5.15 -6.19 0.37
N GLY A 34 5.16 -6.60 -0.88
CA GLY A 34 5.86 -7.80 -1.34
C GLY A 34 5.32 -8.28 -2.70
N HIS A 35 6.12 -9.04 -3.44
CA HIS A 35 5.67 -9.68 -4.68
C HIS A 35 4.60 -10.76 -4.41
N ASN A 36 4.02 -11.30 -5.47
CA ASN A 36 3.11 -12.44 -5.38
C ASN A 36 3.84 -13.65 -4.80
N GLY A 37 3.22 -14.30 -3.80
CA GLY A 37 3.86 -15.40 -3.07
C GLY A 37 4.78 -14.97 -1.91
N ALA A 38 4.96 -13.68 -1.63
CA ALA A 38 5.78 -13.22 -0.49
C ALA A 38 5.20 -13.57 0.89
N GLY A 39 3.94 -14.01 0.98
CA GLY A 39 3.27 -14.34 2.24
C GLY A 39 2.22 -13.33 2.70
N LYS A 40 1.98 -12.22 1.97
CA LYS A 40 1.03 -11.16 2.35
C LYS A 40 -0.36 -11.70 2.69
N THR A 41 -1.01 -12.36 1.73
CA THR A 41 -2.36 -12.93 1.91
C THR A 41 -2.40 -13.99 3.00
N THR A 42 -1.32 -14.77 3.18
CA THR A 42 -1.23 -15.73 4.28
C THR A 42 -1.21 -15.04 5.64
N LEU A 43 -0.45 -13.94 5.79
CA LEU A 43 -0.44 -13.16 7.02
C LEU A 43 -1.80 -12.52 7.29
N VAL A 44 -2.43 -11.92 6.28
CA VAL A 44 -3.80 -11.39 6.39
C VAL A 44 -4.76 -12.50 6.84
N ASN A 45 -4.71 -13.69 6.25
CA ASN A 45 -5.58 -14.81 6.63
C ASN A 45 -5.35 -15.30 8.07
N VAL A 46 -4.12 -15.21 8.59
CA VAL A 46 -3.86 -15.46 10.02
C VAL A 46 -4.48 -14.37 10.90
N LEU A 47 -4.26 -13.11 10.56
CA LEU A 47 -4.79 -11.96 11.32
C LEU A 47 -6.32 -11.88 11.29
N THR A 48 -6.94 -12.30 10.20
CA THR A 48 -8.41 -12.36 10.03
C THR A 48 -9.03 -13.65 10.55
N THR A 49 -8.24 -14.51 11.22
CA THR A 49 -8.69 -15.77 11.84
C THR A 49 -9.08 -16.88 10.86
N LEU A 50 -8.79 -16.75 9.56
CA LEU A 50 -9.04 -17.79 8.56
C LEU A 50 -8.03 -18.94 8.68
N PHE A 51 -6.80 -18.64 9.04
CA PHE A 51 -5.76 -19.63 9.27
C PHE A 51 -5.25 -19.55 10.71
N VAL A 52 -5.09 -20.71 11.35
CA VAL A 52 -4.36 -20.82 12.60
C VAL A 52 -2.86 -20.81 12.28
N PRO A 53 -2.03 -19.98 12.94
CA PRO A 53 -0.59 -20.02 12.78
C PRO A 53 -0.02 -21.37 13.25
N THR A 54 1.06 -21.82 12.61
CA THR A 54 1.76 -23.07 13.03
C THR A 54 2.61 -22.81 14.29
N ALA A 55 3.13 -21.58 14.44
CA ALA A 55 3.85 -21.12 15.62
C ALA A 55 3.76 -19.58 15.72
N GLY A 56 4.18 -19.03 16.86
CA GLY A 56 4.07 -17.62 17.16
C GLY A 56 2.67 -17.25 17.65
N SER A 57 2.40 -15.96 17.74
CA SER A 57 1.10 -15.43 18.20
C SER A 57 0.71 -14.17 17.44
N ALA A 58 -0.60 -13.91 17.35
CA ALA A 58 -1.11 -12.67 16.78
C ALA A 58 -2.32 -12.17 17.56
N THR A 59 -2.45 -10.85 17.64
CA THR A 59 -3.61 -10.18 18.24
C THR A 59 -4.14 -9.10 17.30
N VAL A 60 -5.45 -8.94 17.26
CA VAL A 60 -6.15 -7.90 16.51
C VAL A 60 -7.18 -7.25 17.42
N ALA A 61 -7.18 -5.92 17.49
CA ALA A 61 -8.02 -5.16 18.42
C ALA A 61 -7.85 -5.60 19.90
N GLY A 62 -6.62 -6.05 20.28
CA GLY A 62 -6.32 -6.55 21.61
C GLY A 62 -6.78 -8.00 21.89
N LEU A 63 -7.36 -8.68 20.90
CA LEU A 63 -7.90 -10.04 21.01
C LEU A 63 -6.98 -11.04 20.32
N ASP A 64 -6.77 -12.22 20.90
CA ASP A 64 -5.97 -13.30 20.31
C ASP A 64 -6.71 -13.92 19.12
N VAL A 65 -6.02 -14.03 17.97
CA VAL A 65 -6.65 -14.46 16.71
C VAL A 65 -7.08 -15.94 16.71
N VAL A 66 -6.59 -16.74 17.66
CA VAL A 66 -6.94 -18.16 17.80
C VAL A 66 -8.00 -18.35 18.87
N ARG A 67 -7.73 -17.85 20.10
CA ARG A 67 -8.62 -18.04 21.27
C ARG A 67 -9.89 -17.23 21.14
N ASP A 68 -9.79 -16.00 20.64
CA ASP A 68 -10.90 -15.04 20.58
C ASP A 68 -11.43 -14.83 19.16
N ALA A 69 -11.20 -15.79 18.25
CA ALA A 69 -11.47 -15.68 16.83
C ALA A 69 -12.88 -15.13 16.49
N ALA A 70 -13.92 -15.57 17.22
CA ALA A 70 -15.28 -15.09 17.00
C ALA A 70 -15.47 -13.60 17.39
N GLN A 71 -14.73 -13.11 18.38
CA GLN A 71 -14.75 -11.72 18.79
C GLN A 71 -13.92 -10.86 17.84
N VAL A 72 -12.76 -11.36 17.37
CA VAL A 72 -11.95 -10.69 16.35
C VAL A 72 -12.80 -10.44 15.10
N ARG A 73 -13.50 -11.46 14.58
CA ARG A 73 -14.36 -11.34 13.39
C ARG A 73 -15.47 -10.29 13.49
N ARG A 74 -15.91 -9.95 14.70
CA ARG A 74 -16.90 -8.87 14.93
C ARG A 74 -16.28 -7.47 14.89
N ARG A 75 -14.97 -7.37 15.02
CA ARG A 75 -14.24 -6.10 15.11
C ARG A 75 -13.43 -5.77 13.86
N ILE A 76 -13.43 -6.67 12.88
CA ILE A 76 -12.69 -6.49 11.63
C ILE A 76 -13.60 -6.39 10.44
N GLY A 77 -13.16 -5.62 9.44
CA GLY A 77 -13.65 -5.66 8.07
C GLY A 77 -12.58 -6.26 7.17
N VAL A 78 -12.98 -7.11 6.25
CA VAL A 78 -12.05 -7.71 5.28
C VAL A 78 -12.60 -7.50 3.89
N THR A 79 -11.77 -7.01 2.99
CA THR A 79 -12.09 -6.95 1.57
C THR A 79 -11.04 -7.78 0.83
N GLY A 80 -11.49 -8.82 0.14
CA GLY A 80 -10.61 -9.79 -0.50
C GLY A 80 -10.61 -9.65 -2.03
N GLN A 81 -9.94 -10.61 -2.67
CA GLN A 81 -9.92 -10.73 -4.14
C GLN A 81 -11.26 -11.22 -4.71
N PHE A 82 -12.14 -11.80 -3.89
CA PHE A 82 -13.46 -12.27 -4.30
C PHE A 82 -14.51 -11.27 -3.84
N ALA A 83 -15.31 -10.76 -4.79
CA ALA A 83 -16.40 -9.85 -4.49
C ALA A 83 -17.41 -10.53 -3.57
N SER A 84 -17.70 -9.92 -2.41
CA SER A 84 -18.76 -10.32 -1.49
C SER A 84 -20.13 -9.78 -1.93
N VAL A 85 -20.21 -9.21 -3.13
CA VAL A 85 -21.38 -8.53 -3.69
C VAL A 85 -22.20 -9.52 -4.51
N ASP A 86 -23.48 -9.62 -4.19
CA ASP A 86 -24.46 -10.32 -5.01
C ASP A 86 -24.86 -9.41 -6.18
N GLU A 87 -24.62 -9.88 -7.40
CA GLU A 87 -24.83 -9.08 -8.62
C GLU A 87 -26.32 -8.85 -8.95
N ASP A 88 -27.20 -9.73 -8.47
CA ASP A 88 -28.65 -9.62 -8.68
C ASP A 88 -29.31 -8.60 -7.73
N LEU A 89 -28.65 -8.29 -6.62
CA LEU A 89 -29.10 -7.31 -5.66
C LEU A 89 -28.63 -5.88 -6.01
N THR A 90 -29.41 -4.88 -5.57
CA THR A 90 -28.97 -3.49 -5.66
C THR A 90 -27.85 -3.18 -4.67
N GLY A 91 -27.13 -2.06 -4.85
CA GLY A 91 -26.12 -1.62 -3.88
C GLY A 91 -26.69 -1.50 -2.46
N THR A 92 -27.88 -0.89 -2.34
CA THR A 92 -28.61 -0.80 -1.06
C THR A 92 -28.93 -2.17 -0.48
N GLN A 93 -29.46 -3.09 -1.29
CA GLN A 93 -29.86 -4.42 -0.82
C GLN A 93 -28.66 -5.23 -0.33
N ASN A 94 -27.52 -5.18 -1.03
CA ASN A 94 -26.28 -5.83 -0.61
C ASN A 94 -25.86 -5.39 0.79
N LEU A 95 -25.75 -4.08 1.01
CA LEU A 95 -25.29 -3.54 2.28
C LEU A 95 -26.30 -3.77 3.42
N VAL A 96 -27.60 -3.65 3.14
CA VAL A 96 -28.67 -3.93 4.11
C VAL A 96 -28.67 -5.41 4.52
N LEU A 97 -28.51 -6.32 3.55
CA LEU A 97 -28.42 -7.77 3.82
C LEU A 97 -27.27 -8.06 4.80
N LEU A 98 -26.08 -7.53 4.52
CA LEU A 98 -24.92 -7.71 5.40
C LEU A 98 -25.14 -7.12 6.78
N GLY A 99 -25.71 -5.91 6.89
CA GLY A 99 -26.05 -5.30 8.17
C GLY A 99 -27.01 -6.17 8.98
N ARG A 100 -28.01 -6.75 8.32
CA ARG A 100 -28.96 -7.68 8.95
C ARG A 100 -28.29 -8.98 9.42
N LEU A 101 -27.37 -9.54 8.64
CA LEU A 101 -26.59 -10.73 9.00
C LEU A 101 -25.68 -10.45 10.21
N LEU A 102 -25.18 -9.24 10.34
CA LEU A 102 -24.40 -8.80 11.51
C LEU A 102 -25.26 -8.45 12.73
N GLY A 103 -26.59 -8.58 12.64
CA GLY A 103 -27.52 -8.40 13.77
C GLY A 103 -28.12 -7.01 13.91
N ALA A 104 -27.84 -6.07 12.99
CA ALA A 104 -28.46 -4.74 13.02
C ALA A 104 -29.98 -4.83 12.74
N SER A 105 -30.78 -3.92 13.27
CA SER A 105 -32.18 -3.75 12.88
C SER A 105 -32.28 -3.30 11.40
N ARG A 106 -33.45 -3.49 10.78
CA ARG A 106 -33.65 -3.04 9.38
C ARG A 106 -33.38 -1.53 9.22
N ARG A 107 -33.79 -0.73 10.20
CA ARG A 107 -33.59 0.73 10.19
C ARG A 107 -32.11 1.08 10.25
N GLU A 108 -31.35 0.48 11.18
CA GLU A 108 -29.91 0.71 11.33
C GLU A 108 -29.14 0.26 10.10
N ALA A 109 -29.48 -0.94 9.54
CA ALA A 109 -28.84 -1.46 8.34
C ALA A 109 -29.11 -0.55 7.13
N SER A 110 -30.35 -0.04 6.96
CA SER A 110 -30.68 0.90 5.87
C SER A 110 -29.98 2.24 6.02
N GLN A 111 -29.91 2.77 7.23
CA GLN A 111 -29.18 4.01 7.49
C GLN A 111 -27.69 3.83 7.19
N ARG A 112 -27.10 2.73 7.68
CA ARG A 112 -25.68 2.43 7.42
C ARG A 112 -25.36 2.20 5.94
N ALA A 113 -26.26 1.56 5.21
CA ALA A 113 -26.12 1.36 3.78
C ALA A 113 -26.08 2.72 3.05
N ALA A 114 -26.97 3.65 3.39
CA ALA A 114 -26.98 4.99 2.80
C ALA A 114 -25.70 5.77 3.10
N GLU A 115 -25.23 5.76 4.36
CA GLU A 115 -23.97 6.39 4.77
C GLU A 115 -22.78 5.86 3.93
N LEU A 116 -22.71 4.53 3.74
CA LEU A 116 -21.62 3.91 2.98
C LEU A 116 -21.72 4.18 1.49
N LEU A 117 -22.93 4.12 0.90
CA LEU A 117 -23.12 4.42 -0.52
C LEU A 117 -22.73 5.87 -0.84
N GLU A 118 -23.02 6.80 0.05
CA GLU A 118 -22.57 8.20 -0.05
C GLU A 118 -21.05 8.30 0.04
N LEU A 119 -20.45 7.72 1.08
CA LEU A 119 -18.99 7.72 1.31
C LEU A 119 -18.21 7.18 0.09
N PHE A 120 -18.76 6.17 -0.58
CA PHE A 120 -18.12 5.54 -1.74
C PHE A 120 -18.55 6.14 -3.09
N GLY A 121 -19.35 7.22 -3.09
CA GLY A 121 -19.83 7.86 -4.31
C GLY A 121 -20.70 6.94 -5.16
N LEU A 122 -21.54 6.11 -4.51
CA LEU A 122 -22.45 5.15 -5.14
C LEU A 122 -23.93 5.51 -4.92
N ALA A 123 -24.22 6.67 -4.33
CA ALA A 123 -25.59 7.09 -3.98
C ALA A 123 -26.52 7.11 -5.18
N GLU A 124 -26.10 7.65 -6.32
CA GLU A 124 -26.92 7.71 -7.56
C GLU A 124 -27.20 6.33 -8.17
N ALA A 125 -26.37 5.33 -7.86
CA ALA A 125 -26.53 3.96 -8.35
C ALA A 125 -27.11 3.01 -7.30
N ALA A 126 -27.44 3.52 -6.11
CA ALA A 126 -27.84 2.74 -4.93
C ALA A 126 -28.93 1.68 -5.19
N ASP A 127 -29.94 2.04 -5.98
CA ASP A 127 -31.10 1.20 -6.28
C ASP A 127 -30.99 0.46 -7.62
N ARG A 128 -29.83 0.48 -8.25
CA ARG A 128 -29.52 -0.26 -9.46
C ARG A 128 -28.89 -1.60 -9.12
N PRO A 129 -29.24 -2.73 -9.79
CA PRO A 129 -28.59 -4.02 -9.59
C PRO A 129 -27.06 -3.94 -9.82
N ALA A 130 -26.29 -4.61 -8.97
CA ALA A 130 -24.83 -4.54 -9.00
C ALA A 130 -24.21 -5.14 -10.28
N GLN A 131 -24.93 -6.02 -11.00
CA GLN A 131 -24.52 -6.50 -12.33
C GLN A 131 -24.34 -5.34 -13.34
N GLY A 132 -25.07 -4.24 -13.18
CA GLY A 132 -24.96 -3.05 -14.02
C GLY A 132 -23.88 -2.05 -13.57
N TYR A 133 -23.08 -2.38 -12.55
CA TYR A 133 -22.01 -1.52 -12.07
C TYR A 133 -20.76 -1.70 -12.94
N SER A 134 -19.96 -0.62 -13.08
CA SER A 134 -18.62 -0.74 -13.62
C SER A 134 -17.72 -1.55 -12.66
N GLY A 135 -16.57 -2.02 -13.13
CA GLY A 135 -15.60 -2.73 -12.27
C GLY A 135 -15.19 -1.89 -11.05
N GLY A 136 -14.94 -0.58 -11.25
CA GLY A 136 -14.63 0.34 -10.16
C GLY A 136 -15.79 0.55 -9.19
N MET A 137 -17.03 0.60 -9.66
CA MET A 137 -18.21 0.69 -8.79
C MET A 137 -18.40 -0.59 -7.98
N ARG A 138 -18.23 -1.77 -8.60
CA ARG A 138 -18.30 -3.05 -7.88
C ARG A 138 -17.23 -3.14 -6.79
N ARG A 139 -16.00 -2.73 -7.10
CA ARG A 139 -14.92 -2.72 -6.12
C ARG A 139 -15.20 -1.78 -4.95
N ARG A 140 -15.77 -0.60 -5.22
CA ARG A 140 -16.19 0.33 -4.16
C ARG A 140 -17.33 -0.23 -3.31
N LEU A 141 -18.29 -0.94 -3.90
CA LEU A 141 -19.36 -1.60 -3.16
C LEU A 141 -18.84 -2.76 -2.30
N ASP A 142 -17.89 -3.54 -2.82
CA ASP A 142 -17.22 -4.61 -2.06
C ASP A 142 -16.48 -4.06 -0.83
N LEU A 143 -15.76 -2.97 -0.98
CA LEU A 143 -15.13 -2.27 0.13
C LEU A 143 -16.14 -1.74 1.15
N ALA A 144 -17.23 -1.13 0.67
CA ALA A 144 -18.34 -0.68 1.52
C ALA A 144 -18.92 -1.84 2.35
N SER A 145 -19.01 -3.03 1.74
CA SER A 145 -19.49 -4.25 2.40
C SER A 145 -18.64 -4.62 3.62
N GLY A 146 -17.32 -4.53 3.51
CA GLY A 146 -16.39 -4.77 4.63
C GLY A 146 -16.52 -3.76 5.78
N LEU A 147 -17.19 -2.62 5.55
CA LEU A 147 -17.34 -1.54 6.53
C LEU A 147 -18.72 -1.50 7.20
N VAL A 148 -19.65 -2.35 6.80
CA VAL A 148 -21.03 -2.37 7.32
C VAL A 148 -21.05 -2.51 8.84
N GLY A 149 -20.20 -3.38 9.40
CA GLY A 149 -20.12 -3.67 10.83
C GLY A 149 -19.42 -2.60 11.68
N ARG A 150 -19.02 -1.46 11.13
CA ARG A 150 -18.20 -0.43 11.82
C ARG A 150 -16.96 -1.03 12.49
N PRO A 151 -16.07 -1.68 11.71
CA PRO A 151 -14.93 -2.38 12.28
C PRO A 151 -13.90 -1.42 12.88
N ASP A 152 -13.18 -1.88 13.92
CA ASP A 152 -12.02 -1.18 14.47
C ASP A 152 -10.80 -1.31 13.56
N VAL A 153 -10.71 -2.44 12.82
CA VAL A 153 -9.60 -2.76 11.93
C VAL A 153 -10.14 -3.21 10.58
N VAL A 154 -9.59 -2.67 9.50
CA VAL A 154 -9.92 -3.05 8.12
C VAL A 154 -8.68 -3.64 7.44
N PHE A 155 -8.86 -4.81 6.84
CA PHE A 155 -7.87 -5.47 6.00
C PHE A 155 -8.25 -5.28 4.53
N LEU A 156 -7.39 -4.62 3.78
CA LEU A 156 -7.56 -4.36 2.36
C LEU A 156 -6.53 -5.18 1.57
N ASP A 157 -6.98 -6.27 0.94
CA ASP A 157 -6.08 -7.10 0.14
C ASP A 157 -6.10 -6.63 -1.32
N GLU A 158 -5.02 -5.93 -1.72
CA GLU A 158 -4.82 -5.33 -3.04
C GLU A 158 -6.03 -4.49 -3.53
N PRO A 159 -6.46 -3.46 -2.78
CA PRO A 159 -7.74 -2.79 -3.00
C PRO A 159 -7.84 -2.06 -4.34
N THR A 160 -6.72 -1.66 -4.93
CA THR A 160 -6.68 -0.86 -6.17
C THR A 160 -6.29 -1.65 -7.41
N THR A 161 -6.09 -2.96 -7.28
CA THR A 161 -5.75 -3.82 -8.43
C THR A 161 -6.88 -3.81 -9.44
N GLY A 162 -6.54 -3.50 -10.71
CA GLY A 162 -7.50 -3.44 -11.82
C GLY A 162 -8.35 -2.16 -11.88
N LEU A 163 -8.11 -1.18 -11.01
CA LEU A 163 -8.76 0.11 -11.08
C LEU A 163 -8.03 1.06 -12.03
N ASP A 164 -8.81 1.90 -12.71
CA ASP A 164 -8.29 3.05 -13.44
C ASP A 164 -7.70 4.11 -12.47
N PRO A 165 -6.88 5.07 -12.97
CA PRO A 165 -6.21 6.04 -12.12
C PRO A 165 -7.16 6.91 -11.27
N GLU A 166 -8.32 7.30 -11.80
CA GLU A 166 -9.31 8.11 -11.09
C GLU A 166 -9.96 7.32 -9.96
N SER A 167 -10.40 6.08 -10.26
CA SER A 167 -10.97 5.18 -9.26
C SER A 167 -9.97 4.85 -8.14
N ARG A 168 -8.68 4.75 -8.47
CA ARG A 168 -7.60 4.55 -7.48
C ARG A 168 -7.47 5.74 -6.53
N LEU A 169 -7.47 6.97 -7.05
CA LEU A 169 -7.42 8.18 -6.21
C LEU A 169 -8.62 8.25 -5.26
N GLY A 170 -9.83 8.01 -5.78
CA GLY A 170 -11.04 7.97 -4.94
C GLY A 170 -10.96 6.92 -3.84
N MET A 171 -10.33 5.76 -4.12
CA MET A 171 -10.11 4.72 -3.11
C MET A 171 -9.15 5.19 -2.01
N TRP A 172 -8.08 5.88 -2.35
CA TRP A 172 -7.14 6.45 -1.36
C TRP A 172 -7.81 7.47 -0.44
N ASP A 173 -8.73 8.28 -0.96
CA ASP A 173 -9.48 9.24 -0.15
C ASP A 173 -10.45 8.55 0.82
N VAL A 174 -11.06 7.44 0.42
CA VAL A 174 -11.84 6.60 1.34
C VAL A 174 -10.96 6.05 2.47
N VAL A 175 -9.78 5.49 2.16
CA VAL A 175 -8.85 4.98 3.19
C VAL A 175 -8.48 6.09 4.18
N ARG A 176 -8.15 7.29 3.71
CA ARG A 176 -7.85 8.44 4.58
C ARG A 176 -9.03 8.83 5.46
N THR A 177 -10.24 8.83 4.92
CA THR A 177 -11.46 9.13 5.67
C THR A 177 -11.71 8.11 6.79
N LEU A 178 -11.48 6.83 6.52
CA LEU A 178 -11.61 5.77 7.53
C LEU A 178 -10.64 5.96 8.69
N VAL A 179 -9.38 6.25 8.37
CA VAL A 179 -8.33 6.46 9.39
C VAL A 179 -8.59 7.74 10.18
N ALA A 180 -9.02 8.82 9.53
CA ALA A 180 -9.44 10.05 10.21
C ALA A 180 -10.63 9.80 11.17
N GLY A 181 -11.48 8.81 10.88
CA GLY A 181 -12.55 8.33 11.75
C GLY A 181 -12.09 7.38 12.87
N GLY A 182 -10.79 7.10 12.99
CA GLY A 182 -10.19 6.26 14.03
C GLY A 182 -10.06 4.77 13.68
N THR A 183 -10.46 4.35 12.47
CA THR A 183 -10.28 2.97 12.00
C THR A 183 -8.81 2.70 11.69
N THR A 184 -8.31 1.53 12.05
CA THR A 184 -6.96 1.08 11.67
C THR A 184 -7.03 0.31 10.37
N VAL A 185 -6.12 0.58 9.45
CA VAL A 185 -6.09 -0.08 8.13
C VAL A 185 -4.79 -0.84 7.95
N LEU A 186 -4.88 -2.13 7.61
CA LEU A 186 -3.78 -2.90 7.07
C LEU A 186 -4.06 -3.16 5.58
N LEU A 187 -3.20 -2.62 4.75
CA LEU A 187 -3.30 -2.63 3.30
C LEU A 187 -2.21 -3.53 2.73
N THR A 188 -2.55 -4.56 1.97
CA THR A 188 -1.56 -5.25 1.14
C THR A 188 -1.53 -4.62 -0.24
N THR A 189 -0.36 -4.45 -0.79
CA THR A 189 -0.20 -3.98 -2.16
C THR A 189 1.11 -4.47 -2.78
N GLN A 190 1.13 -4.55 -4.09
CA GLN A 190 2.34 -4.67 -4.90
C GLN A 190 2.72 -3.33 -5.56
N TYR A 191 1.85 -2.32 -5.46
CA TYR A 191 2.08 -0.98 -5.98
C TYR A 191 2.77 -0.13 -4.92
N LEU A 192 4.02 0.21 -5.17
CA LEU A 192 4.87 0.92 -4.21
C LEU A 192 4.47 2.38 -4.04
N ASP A 193 3.91 3.00 -5.09
CA ASP A 193 3.34 4.34 -5.06
C ASP A 193 2.11 4.44 -4.14
N GLU A 194 1.30 3.38 -4.04
CA GLU A 194 0.17 3.32 -3.12
C GLU A 194 0.63 3.32 -1.67
N ALA A 195 1.61 2.48 -1.34
CA ALA A 195 2.17 2.45 0.01
C ALA A 195 2.87 3.77 0.38
N ASP A 196 3.60 4.38 -0.56
CA ASP A 196 4.28 5.66 -0.35
C ASP A 196 3.31 6.81 -0.03
N ARG A 197 2.10 6.77 -0.61
CA ARG A 197 1.09 7.82 -0.44
C ARG A 197 0.15 7.62 0.74
N LEU A 198 -0.10 6.38 1.13
CA LEU A 198 -1.13 6.05 2.12
C LEU A 198 -0.57 5.58 3.44
N ALA A 199 0.55 4.84 3.44
CA ALA A 199 0.98 4.15 4.64
C ALA A 199 1.79 5.06 5.58
N ASP A 200 1.39 5.09 6.85
CA ASP A 200 2.19 5.71 7.92
C ASP A 200 3.45 4.88 8.20
N THR A 201 3.30 3.55 8.14
CA THR A 201 4.39 2.59 8.27
C THR A 201 4.24 1.46 7.27
N ILE A 202 5.36 0.87 6.88
CA ILE A 202 5.45 -0.15 5.84
C ILE A 202 6.24 -1.33 6.37
N THR A 203 5.77 -2.55 6.09
CA THR A 203 6.55 -3.78 6.24
C THR A 203 6.73 -4.40 4.85
N VAL A 204 7.96 -4.70 4.49
CA VAL A 204 8.31 -5.39 3.24
C VAL A 204 8.51 -6.87 3.54
N LEU A 205 7.69 -7.71 2.91
CA LEU A 205 7.78 -9.16 2.97
C LEU A 205 8.48 -9.72 1.72
N SER A 206 9.36 -10.67 1.93
CA SER A 206 9.96 -11.48 0.86
C SER A 206 10.13 -12.91 1.37
N GLN A 207 9.67 -13.89 0.59
CA GLN A 207 9.80 -15.33 0.90
C GLN A 207 9.34 -15.70 2.32
N GLY A 208 8.23 -15.11 2.77
CA GLY A 208 7.65 -15.37 4.09
C GLY A 208 8.37 -14.70 5.27
N GLN A 209 9.33 -13.82 5.03
CA GLN A 209 10.09 -13.11 6.06
C GLN A 209 9.99 -11.60 5.91
N VAL A 210 10.13 -10.86 7.01
CA VAL A 210 10.23 -9.40 7.01
C VAL A 210 11.65 -9.01 6.62
N VAL A 211 11.82 -8.35 5.48
CA VAL A 211 13.13 -7.87 5.01
C VAL A 211 13.39 -6.42 5.39
N ALA A 212 12.34 -5.62 5.57
CA ALA A 212 12.44 -4.25 6.07
C ALA A 212 11.12 -3.79 6.69
N ALA A 213 11.20 -2.88 7.65
CA ALA A 213 10.06 -2.16 8.22
C ALA A 213 10.45 -0.73 8.60
N GLY A 214 9.49 0.20 8.52
CA GLY A 214 9.66 1.61 8.87
C GLY A 214 8.69 2.50 8.11
N THR A 215 8.86 3.82 8.23
CA THR A 215 8.17 4.80 7.37
C THR A 215 8.72 4.76 5.95
N ALA A 216 7.98 5.25 4.97
CA ALA A 216 8.47 5.36 3.59
C ALA A 216 9.80 6.15 3.52
N ALA A 217 9.92 7.24 4.28
CA ALA A 217 11.13 8.05 4.33
C ALA A 217 12.35 7.28 4.91
N GLU A 218 12.15 6.53 6.00
CA GLU A 218 13.19 5.69 6.59
C GLU A 218 13.64 4.60 5.63
N LEU A 219 12.72 3.92 4.95
CA LEU A 219 13.04 2.87 4.01
C LEU A 219 13.82 3.42 2.80
N LYS A 220 13.39 4.54 2.22
CA LYS A 220 14.08 5.21 1.12
C LYS A 220 15.48 5.64 1.50
N SER A 221 15.67 6.15 2.74
CA SER A 221 16.99 6.58 3.22
C SER A 221 18.01 5.46 3.35
N ARG A 222 17.57 4.20 3.52
CA ARG A 222 18.46 3.03 3.61
C ARG A 222 19.09 2.62 2.29
N VAL A 223 18.43 2.94 1.17
CA VAL A 223 18.79 2.38 -0.14
C VAL A 223 19.60 3.35 -0.99
N GLY A 224 19.47 4.64 -0.78
CA GLY A 224 20.26 5.59 -1.56
C GLY A 224 20.10 7.03 -1.12
N ARG A 225 20.99 7.86 -1.67
CA ARG A 225 20.91 9.31 -1.57
C ARG A 225 20.10 9.85 -2.75
N ARG A 226 19.54 11.02 -2.59
CA ARG A 226 19.03 11.79 -3.73
C ARG A 226 20.09 11.86 -4.82
N THR A 227 19.68 11.80 -6.07
CA THR A 227 20.59 11.93 -7.21
C THR A 227 20.14 13.06 -8.11
N VAL A 228 21.09 13.84 -8.61
CA VAL A 228 20.83 14.72 -9.73
C VAL A 228 21.22 13.98 -11.00
N SER A 229 20.35 14.00 -12.00
CA SER A 229 20.62 13.47 -13.33
C SER A 229 20.69 14.60 -14.36
N ALA A 230 21.58 14.44 -15.32
CA ALA A 230 21.69 15.30 -16.50
C ALA A 230 21.81 14.41 -17.73
N THR A 231 20.86 14.51 -18.65
CA THR A 231 20.95 13.87 -19.99
C THR A 231 21.53 14.89 -20.99
N LEU A 232 22.56 14.48 -21.70
CA LEU A 232 23.40 15.36 -22.49
C LEU A 232 23.59 14.85 -23.93
N ALA A 233 23.91 15.73 -24.85
CA ALA A 233 24.45 15.32 -26.14
C ALA A 233 25.78 14.57 -25.94
N ALA A 234 26.04 13.56 -26.76
CA ALA A 234 27.22 12.69 -26.60
C ALA A 234 28.55 13.45 -26.54
N VAL A 235 28.66 14.55 -27.32
CA VAL A 235 29.85 15.40 -27.37
C VAL A 235 30.11 16.15 -26.05
N ASN A 236 29.08 16.37 -25.24
CA ASN A 236 29.15 17.13 -24.02
C ASN A 236 29.41 16.27 -22.76
N ILE A 237 29.38 14.96 -22.86
CA ILE A 237 29.49 14.04 -21.69
C ILE A 237 30.83 14.21 -20.99
N GLY A 238 31.95 14.17 -21.72
CA GLY A 238 33.29 14.34 -21.14
C GLY A 238 33.47 15.71 -20.45
N PRO A 239 33.23 16.81 -21.18
CA PRO A 239 33.26 18.15 -20.56
C PRO A 239 32.36 18.31 -19.34
N ALA A 240 31.14 17.74 -19.35
CA ALA A 240 30.21 17.80 -18.23
C ALA A 240 30.70 16.99 -17.02
N LEU A 241 31.27 15.79 -17.24
CA LEU A 241 31.89 14.99 -16.19
C LEU A 241 32.95 15.79 -15.42
N ASP A 242 33.85 16.44 -16.16
CA ASP A 242 34.93 17.23 -15.56
C ASP A 242 34.40 18.49 -14.84
N THR A 243 33.36 19.10 -15.39
CA THR A 243 32.70 20.27 -14.80
C THR A 243 31.99 19.92 -13.50
N LEU A 244 31.24 18.83 -13.48
CA LEU A 244 30.53 18.38 -12.28
C LEU A 244 31.50 17.92 -11.17
N ARG A 245 32.61 17.26 -11.54
CA ARG A 245 33.67 16.90 -10.58
C ARG A 245 34.32 18.13 -9.96
N ARG A 246 34.60 19.16 -10.75
CA ARG A 246 35.13 20.43 -10.25
C ARG A 246 34.13 21.15 -9.33
N ALA A 247 32.84 20.96 -9.54
CA ALA A 247 31.79 21.46 -8.65
C ALA A 247 31.60 20.61 -7.37
N GLY A 248 32.48 19.61 -7.13
CA GLY A 248 32.47 18.78 -5.92
C GLY A 248 31.45 17.64 -5.94
N LEU A 249 30.96 17.26 -7.11
CA LEU A 249 30.08 16.13 -7.28
C LEU A 249 30.88 14.89 -7.77
N ASP A 250 30.31 13.71 -7.55
CA ASP A 250 30.88 12.44 -8.04
C ASP A 250 29.92 11.81 -9.07
N PRO A 251 29.96 12.29 -10.34
CA PRO A 251 29.02 11.84 -11.36
C PRO A 251 29.43 10.46 -11.90
N LEU A 252 28.41 9.59 -12.04
CA LEU A 252 28.48 8.31 -12.73
C LEU A 252 27.83 8.46 -14.11
N GLN A 253 28.45 7.87 -15.14
CA GLN A 253 27.92 7.87 -16.50
C GLN A 253 27.16 6.59 -16.82
N SER A 254 25.95 6.74 -17.36
CA SER A 254 25.18 5.66 -17.96
C SER A 254 24.64 6.13 -19.33
N GLY A 255 25.27 5.67 -20.41
CA GLY A 255 24.93 6.14 -21.75
C GLY A 255 25.12 7.65 -21.90
N ARG A 256 24.02 8.38 -22.19
CA ARG A 256 23.99 9.84 -22.31
C ARG A 256 23.65 10.57 -21.01
N THR A 257 23.35 9.85 -19.95
CA THR A 257 22.93 10.42 -18.67
C THR A 257 24.08 10.36 -17.67
N LEU A 258 24.33 11.49 -17.00
CA LEU A 258 25.18 11.60 -15.82
C LEU A 258 24.31 11.64 -14.58
N THR A 259 24.63 10.83 -13.57
CA THR A 259 23.94 10.82 -12.28
C THR A 259 24.95 11.07 -11.16
N ALA A 260 24.65 11.95 -10.25
CA ALA A 260 25.51 12.23 -9.09
C ALA A 260 24.68 12.15 -7.79
N PRO A 261 25.14 11.42 -6.75
CA PRO A 261 24.50 11.43 -5.46
C PRO A 261 24.65 12.80 -4.80
N VAL A 262 23.56 13.27 -4.15
CA VAL A 262 23.51 14.59 -3.53
C VAL A 262 22.79 14.53 -2.17
N GLU A 263 23.12 15.46 -1.27
CA GLU A 263 22.53 15.50 0.08
C GLU A 263 21.26 16.38 0.14
N SER A 264 21.12 17.32 -0.78
CA SER A 264 19.99 18.25 -0.78
C SER A 264 19.58 18.69 -2.18
N SER A 265 18.35 19.20 -2.31
CA SER A 265 17.84 19.79 -3.56
C SER A 265 18.62 21.01 -4.03
N ARG A 266 19.40 21.67 -3.14
CA ARG A 266 20.30 22.78 -3.53
C ARG A 266 21.37 22.35 -4.53
N ALA A 267 21.74 21.07 -4.53
CA ALA A 267 22.72 20.54 -5.47
C ALA A 267 22.25 20.63 -6.93
N LEU A 268 20.94 20.58 -7.20
CA LEU A 268 20.42 20.82 -8.56
C LEU A 268 20.81 22.21 -9.06
N ALA A 269 20.72 23.23 -8.21
CA ALA A 269 21.14 24.59 -8.60
C ALA A 269 22.67 24.71 -8.80
N VAL A 270 23.46 23.88 -8.12
CA VAL A 270 24.91 23.78 -8.33
C VAL A 270 25.19 23.18 -9.70
N VAL A 271 24.51 22.07 -10.05
CA VAL A 271 24.65 21.40 -11.35
C VAL A 271 24.25 22.33 -12.49
N VAL A 272 23.08 23.00 -12.38
CA VAL A 272 22.60 23.96 -13.39
C VAL A 272 23.64 25.04 -13.63
N ARG A 273 24.13 25.70 -12.58
CA ARG A 273 25.15 26.76 -12.71
C ARG A 273 26.47 26.26 -13.31
N ALA A 274 26.93 25.10 -12.85
CA ALA A 274 28.20 24.56 -13.33
C ALA A 274 28.15 24.21 -14.83
N LEU A 275 27.02 23.67 -15.32
CA LEU A 275 26.83 23.39 -16.74
C LEU A 275 26.66 24.67 -17.55
N ASP A 276 25.88 25.64 -17.05
CA ASP A 276 25.67 26.95 -17.71
C ASP A 276 26.97 27.73 -17.84
N ASP A 277 27.76 27.84 -16.77
CA ASP A 277 29.09 28.51 -16.76
C ASP A 277 30.06 27.82 -17.75
N ALA A 278 29.90 26.53 -18.04
CA ALA A 278 30.71 25.80 -18.99
C ALA A 278 30.12 25.83 -20.43
N GLY A 279 28.98 26.49 -20.64
CA GLY A 279 28.29 26.52 -21.92
C GLY A 279 27.75 25.17 -22.38
N ILE A 280 27.42 24.28 -21.43
CA ILE A 280 26.93 22.93 -21.69
C ILE A 280 25.42 22.91 -21.50
N GLU A 281 24.68 22.71 -22.58
CA GLU A 281 23.23 22.53 -22.55
C GLU A 281 22.90 21.06 -22.24
N ALA A 282 21.98 20.85 -21.29
CA ALA A 282 21.44 19.53 -20.98
C ALA A 282 20.05 19.37 -21.63
N ASP A 283 19.81 18.22 -22.29
CA ASP A 283 18.51 17.88 -22.86
C ASP A 283 17.46 17.72 -21.77
N GLU A 284 17.88 17.19 -20.60
CA GLU A 284 17.02 16.98 -19.42
C GLU A 284 17.85 17.10 -18.14
N LEU A 285 17.29 17.76 -17.13
CA LEU A 285 17.84 17.87 -15.79
C LEU A 285 16.78 17.48 -14.77
N GLY A 286 17.13 16.60 -13.84
CA GLY A 286 16.22 16.14 -12.80
C GLY A 286 16.88 15.92 -11.45
N LEU A 287 16.09 16.09 -10.40
CA LEU A 287 16.42 15.61 -9.06
C LEU A 287 15.56 14.39 -8.80
N HIS A 288 16.20 13.26 -8.58
CA HIS A 288 15.54 12.01 -8.27
C HIS A 288 15.71 11.70 -6.79
N GLU A 289 14.61 11.47 -6.12
CA GLU A 289 14.61 10.91 -4.77
C GLU A 289 14.52 9.39 -4.87
N PRO A 290 15.15 8.64 -3.95
CA PRO A 290 14.97 7.20 -3.89
C PRO A 290 13.48 6.87 -3.81
N THR A 291 13.08 5.88 -4.56
CA THR A 291 11.70 5.37 -4.57
C THR A 291 11.59 4.14 -3.69
N LEU A 292 10.37 3.73 -3.36
CA LEU A 292 10.17 2.43 -2.72
C LEU A 292 10.48 1.27 -3.67
N ASP A 293 10.46 1.49 -5.01
CA ASP A 293 10.93 0.53 -6.00
C ASP A 293 12.42 0.23 -5.82
N ASP A 294 13.24 1.28 -5.64
CA ASP A 294 14.68 1.13 -5.36
C ASP A 294 14.92 0.36 -4.05
N VAL A 295 14.11 0.65 -3.02
CA VAL A 295 14.12 -0.07 -1.75
C VAL A 295 13.85 -1.55 -1.98
N TYR A 296 12.75 -1.84 -2.67
CA TYR A 296 12.32 -3.21 -2.90
C TYR A 296 13.36 -4.02 -3.69
N LEU A 297 13.86 -3.49 -4.81
CA LEU A 297 14.87 -4.13 -5.65
C LEU A 297 16.17 -4.40 -4.88
N THR A 298 16.61 -3.42 -4.09
CA THR A 298 17.86 -3.55 -3.30
C THR A 298 17.75 -4.63 -2.23
N LEU A 299 16.60 -4.66 -1.51
CA LEU A 299 16.41 -5.57 -0.38
C LEU A 299 16.05 -7.01 -0.78
N THR A 300 15.43 -7.19 -1.95
CA THR A 300 15.00 -8.52 -2.42
C THR A 300 15.98 -9.17 -3.40
N GLY A 301 16.98 -8.40 -3.87
CA GLY A 301 17.91 -8.88 -4.91
C GLY A 301 17.23 -9.13 -6.27
N ALA A 302 15.99 -8.72 -6.44
CA ALA A 302 15.28 -8.82 -7.71
C ALA A 302 15.95 -7.85 -8.70
N ARG A 303 16.42 -8.36 -9.83
CA ARG A 303 16.83 -7.50 -10.97
C ARG A 303 15.58 -7.12 -11.75
N PRO A 304 15.52 -5.86 -12.27
CA PRO A 304 14.41 -5.40 -13.07
C PRO A 304 14.21 -6.23 -14.35
#